data_c39d64fe3670f38373161a9592f516f1
#
_entry.id   c39d64fe3670f38373161a9592f516f1
#
_cell.length_a   1.000
_cell.length_b   1.000
_cell.length_c   1.000
_cell.angle_alpha   90.00
_cell.angle_beta   90.00
_cell.angle_gamma   90.00
#
_symmetry.space_group_name_H-M   'P 1'
#
loop_
_entity.id
_entity.type
_entity.pdbx_description
1 polymer ?
#
loop_
_entity_poly.entity_id
_entity_poly.type
_entity_poly.pdbx_seq_one_letter_code
_entity_poly.pdbx_strand_id
1 'polypeptide(L)'
;MSPIPWYYMWSENYRFFHEIVKDSMKDSEFALRPLEIPQSRFDRDLYKVEGKHHWEGSFIKIDLLLDKLDEAIENSQPYILFTDVDLVVKPGVYSALKTYMDDEYDMVFLKEGSHLNIGFLLLKASNNVIDYWKTIRNMMVEKEGHDQAYANEAIKGFTGTYTTFDNQLFTCSNTWDCKTEFVIMQVLCSCLGKEFNMAEKIFNTAQHIDVQPYMQYVKEDIIPYIYRFQELLAQSYQEMKTDAVN
;
A
#
# COMPACT_ATOMS: atom_id res chain seq x y z
N MET A 1 -11.07 -3.72 24.51
CA MET A 1 -11.18 -4.25 23.13
C MET A 1 -9.87 -4.92 22.78
N SER A 2 -9.93 -6.01 22.03
CA SER A 2 -8.70 -6.61 21.48
C SER A 2 -8.05 -5.67 20.49
N PRO A 3 -6.70 -5.63 20.38
CA PRO A 3 -6.04 -4.81 19.38
C PRO A 3 -6.53 -5.13 17.96
N ILE A 4 -6.63 -4.10 17.12
CA ILE A 4 -7.04 -4.25 15.72
C ILE A 4 -5.90 -4.94 14.95
N PRO A 5 -6.15 -6.07 14.28
CA PRO A 5 -5.11 -6.71 13.49
C PRO A 5 -4.77 -5.86 12.26
N TRP A 6 -3.49 -5.60 12.08
CA TRP A 6 -2.94 -4.90 10.93
C TRP A 6 -2.10 -5.86 10.10
N TYR A 7 -2.66 -6.34 9.01
CA TYR A 7 -2.02 -7.24 8.07
C TYR A 7 -1.33 -6.47 6.96
N TYR A 8 -0.13 -6.86 6.59
CA TYR A 8 0.55 -6.43 5.38
C TYR A 8 1.38 -7.58 4.82
N MET A 9 1.41 -7.70 3.49
CA MET A 9 2.27 -8.67 2.86
C MET A 9 3.62 -8.04 2.49
N TRP A 10 4.68 -8.82 2.64
CA TRP A 10 6.02 -8.40 2.27
C TRP A 10 6.84 -9.58 1.73
N SER A 11 7.92 -9.26 1.00
CA SER A 11 8.93 -10.22 0.55
C SER A 11 10.31 -9.66 0.82
N GLU A 12 11.34 -10.48 0.69
CA GLU A 12 12.72 -10.08 0.98
C GLU A 12 13.17 -8.83 0.18
N ASN A 13 12.62 -8.61 -1.02
CA ASN A 13 12.86 -7.39 -1.78
C ASN A 13 12.31 -6.12 -1.10
N TYR A 14 11.33 -6.27 -0.23
CA TYR A 14 10.68 -5.18 0.51
C TYR A 14 11.05 -5.17 2.00
N ARG A 15 12.11 -5.87 2.40
CA ARG A 15 12.56 -5.93 3.80
C ARG A 15 12.86 -4.56 4.39
N PHE A 16 13.41 -3.65 3.61
CA PHE A 16 13.61 -2.25 3.98
C PHE A 16 12.32 -1.62 4.56
N PHE A 17 11.20 -1.73 3.85
CA PHE A 17 9.91 -1.20 4.31
C PHE A 17 9.32 -1.99 5.46
N HIS A 18 9.47 -3.31 5.46
CA HIS A 18 9.03 -4.16 6.56
C HIS A 18 9.62 -3.71 7.90
N GLU A 19 10.92 -3.47 7.95
CA GLU A 19 11.60 -3.04 9.19
C GLU A 19 11.17 -1.61 9.58
N ILE A 20 10.94 -0.70 8.62
CA ILE A 20 10.42 0.64 8.87
C ILE A 20 9.02 0.56 9.52
N VAL A 21 8.08 -0.18 8.93
CA VAL A 21 6.72 -0.31 9.47
C VAL A 21 6.75 -0.90 10.87
N LYS A 22 7.51 -1.97 11.07
CA LYS A 22 7.66 -2.64 12.35
C LYS A 22 8.21 -1.72 13.45
N ASP A 23 9.24 -0.92 13.13
CA ASP A 23 9.85 -0.01 14.08
C ASP A 23 9.03 1.25 14.34
N SER A 24 8.26 1.69 13.34
CA SER A 24 7.44 2.90 13.43
C SER A 24 6.13 2.67 14.19
N MET A 25 5.60 1.44 14.18
CA MET A 25 4.34 1.14 14.84
C MET A 25 4.51 1.07 16.36
N LYS A 26 3.97 2.07 17.04
CA LYS A 26 4.03 2.18 18.51
C LYS A 26 2.63 2.17 19.16
N ASP A 27 1.57 2.30 18.37
CA ASP A 27 0.20 2.33 18.85
C ASP A 27 -0.21 0.94 19.35
N SER A 28 -0.43 0.78 20.64
CA SER A 28 -0.78 -0.48 21.30
C SER A 28 -2.14 -1.04 20.90
N GLU A 29 -2.96 -0.20 20.27
CA GLU A 29 -4.28 -0.53 19.74
C GLU A 29 -4.23 -1.40 18.48
N PHE A 30 -3.05 -1.55 17.88
CA PHE A 30 -2.85 -2.42 16.74
C PHE A 30 -2.01 -3.65 17.09
N ALA A 31 -2.35 -4.77 16.46
CA ALA A 31 -1.53 -5.97 16.45
C ALA A 31 -0.97 -6.18 15.04
N LEU A 32 0.31 -5.84 14.81
CA LEU A 32 0.97 -6.10 13.54
C LEU A 32 1.00 -7.60 13.22
N ARG A 33 0.61 -7.94 12.02
CA ARG A 33 0.55 -9.29 11.47
C ARG A 33 1.22 -9.34 10.09
N PRO A 34 2.56 -9.26 10.02
CA PRO A 34 3.28 -9.33 8.76
C PRO A 34 3.09 -10.72 8.10
N LEU A 35 2.79 -10.71 6.82
CA LEU A 35 2.61 -11.90 6.00
C LEU A 35 3.79 -11.99 5.04
N GLU A 36 4.77 -12.82 5.39
CA GLU A 36 5.96 -13.02 4.55
C GLU A 36 5.61 -13.91 3.35
N ILE A 37 5.89 -13.41 2.17
CA ILE A 37 5.71 -14.13 0.92
C ILE A 37 7.09 -14.50 0.37
N PRO A 38 7.39 -15.79 0.19
CA PRO A 38 8.67 -16.20 -0.38
C PRO A 38 8.92 -15.53 -1.74
N GLN A 39 10.10 -14.93 -1.91
CA GLN A 39 10.47 -14.22 -3.13
C GLN A 39 10.29 -15.09 -4.38
N SER A 40 10.56 -16.40 -4.27
CA SER A 40 10.36 -17.35 -5.37
C SER A 40 8.94 -17.41 -5.93
N ARG A 41 7.94 -16.91 -5.20
CA ARG A 41 6.57 -16.79 -5.72
C ARG A 41 6.42 -15.62 -6.69
N PHE A 42 7.26 -14.59 -6.58
CA PHE A 42 7.24 -13.41 -7.44
C PHE A 42 8.22 -13.52 -8.61
N ASP A 43 9.18 -14.44 -8.53
CA ASP A 43 10.21 -14.64 -9.55
C ASP A 43 9.74 -15.58 -10.68
N ARG A 44 8.55 -16.15 -10.54
CA ARG A 44 7.96 -16.99 -11.59
C ARG A 44 7.41 -16.13 -12.71
N ASP A 45 7.66 -16.57 -13.95
CA ASP A 45 6.97 -16.02 -15.10
C ASP A 45 5.47 -15.92 -14.86
N LEU A 46 4.96 -14.75 -15.05
CA LEU A 46 3.59 -14.28 -15.00
C LEU A 46 2.55 -15.36 -14.73
N TYR A 47 1.81 -15.20 -13.68
CA TYR A 47 0.75 -16.10 -13.30
C TYR A 47 -0.24 -16.26 -14.46
N LYS A 48 -0.29 -17.44 -15.05
CA LYS A 48 -1.19 -17.75 -16.16
C LYS A 48 -2.46 -18.38 -15.59
N VAL A 49 -3.52 -17.58 -15.54
CA VAL A 49 -4.86 -18.10 -15.31
C VAL A 49 -5.57 -18.11 -16.66
N GLU A 50 -5.98 -19.28 -17.14
CA GLU A 50 -6.68 -19.45 -18.42
C GLU A 50 -5.94 -18.85 -19.64
N GLY A 51 -4.61 -18.88 -19.63
CA GLY A 51 -3.78 -18.33 -20.70
C GLY A 51 -3.53 -16.82 -20.68
N LYS A 52 -4.12 -16.10 -19.72
CA LYS A 52 -3.89 -14.67 -19.53
C LYS A 52 -2.75 -14.43 -18.54
N HIS A 53 -2.01 -13.35 -18.76
CA HIS A 53 -0.92 -12.95 -17.89
C HIS A 53 -1.44 -12.03 -16.78
N HIS A 54 -1.22 -12.42 -15.52
CA HIS A 54 -1.58 -11.63 -14.36
C HIS A 54 -0.35 -11.44 -13.47
N TRP A 55 -0.27 -10.30 -12.80
CA TRP A 55 0.74 -10.13 -11.78
C TRP A 55 0.38 -10.95 -10.54
N GLU A 56 1.19 -11.96 -10.23
CA GLU A 56 0.92 -12.89 -9.12
C GLU A 56 0.73 -12.18 -7.78
N GLY A 57 1.45 -11.07 -7.55
CA GLY A 57 1.33 -10.27 -6.33
C GLY A 57 -0.08 -9.76 -6.07
N SER A 58 -0.81 -9.34 -7.10
CA SER A 58 -2.21 -8.91 -6.97
C SER A 58 -3.13 -10.05 -6.54
N PHE A 59 -2.94 -11.25 -7.10
CA PHE A 59 -3.74 -12.43 -6.70
C PHE A 59 -3.46 -12.85 -5.26
N ILE A 60 -2.18 -12.91 -4.87
CA ILE A 60 -1.77 -13.24 -3.50
C ILE A 60 -2.38 -12.23 -2.53
N LYS A 61 -2.33 -10.94 -2.86
CA LYS A 61 -2.88 -9.86 -2.04
C LYS A 61 -4.37 -10.07 -1.78
N ILE A 62 -5.15 -10.29 -2.84
CA ILE A 62 -6.61 -10.46 -2.71
C ILE A 62 -6.95 -11.76 -1.99
N ASP A 63 -6.26 -12.86 -2.29
CA ASP A 63 -6.49 -14.15 -1.62
C ASP A 63 -6.18 -14.07 -0.12
N LEU A 64 -5.08 -13.42 0.28
CA LEU A 64 -4.74 -13.17 1.68
C LEU A 64 -5.74 -12.23 2.37
N LEU A 65 -6.19 -11.18 1.68
CA LEU A 65 -7.19 -10.26 2.22
C LEU A 65 -8.49 -10.98 2.54
N LEU A 66 -8.98 -11.82 1.62
CA LEU A 66 -10.18 -12.65 1.82
C LEU A 66 -10.01 -13.61 3.01
N ASP A 67 -8.88 -14.32 3.09
CA ASP A 67 -8.56 -15.21 4.19
C ASP A 67 -8.57 -14.48 5.56
N LYS A 68 -8.03 -13.26 5.62
CA LYS A 68 -7.98 -12.47 6.86
C LYS A 68 -9.32 -11.83 7.22
N LEU A 69 -10.19 -11.55 6.27
CA LEU A 69 -11.57 -11.15 6.54
C LEU A 69 -12.39 -12.31 7.11
N ASP A 70 -12.27 -13.52 6.53
CA ASP A 70 -12.93 -14.73 7.06
C ASP A 70 -12.44 -15.02 8.49
N GLU A 71 -11.12 -15.00 8.74
CA GLU A 71 -10.52 -15.17 10.07
C GLU A 71 -11.04 -14.11 11.08
N ALA A 72 -11.20 -12.86 10.64
CA ALA A 72 -11.70 -11.79 11.49
C ALA A 72 -13.16 -12.01 11.91
N ILE A 73 -14.01 -12.48 10.99
CA ILE A 73 -15.40 -12.84 11.30
C ILE A 73 -15.44 -13.99 12.32
N GLU A 74 -14.68 -15.05 12.11
CA GLU A 74 -14.61 -16.21 13.02
C GLU A 74 -14.18 -15.80 14.43
N ASN A 75 -13.24 -14.85 14.53
CA ASN A 75 -12.73 -14.34 15.81
C ASN A 75 -13.55 -13.16 16.38
N SER A 76 -14.68 -12.80 15.78
CA SER A 76 -15.53 -11.67 16.17
C SER A 76 -14.75 -10.36 16.24
N GLN A 77 -13.76 -10.17 15.38
CA GLN A 77 -12.98 -8.96 15.22
C GLN A 77 -13.75 -8.00 14.30
N PRO A 78 -14.17 -6.80 14.77
CA PRO A 78 -15.06 -5.94 13.97
C PRO A 78 -14.37 -5.31 12.77
N TYR A 79 -13.08 -5.00 12.86
CA TYR A 79 -12.28 -4.34 11.82
C TYR A 79 -10.92 -4.98 11.68
N ILE A 80 -10.38 -4.91 10.47
CA ILE A 80 -8.97 -5.18 10.16
C ILE A 80 -8.37 -4.01 9.40
N LEU A 81 -7.05 -3.82 9.53
CA LEU A 81 -6.26 -3.09 8.56
C LEU A 81 -5.58 -4.09 7.62
N PHE A 82 -5.66 -3.83 6.32
CA PHE A 82 -4.92 -4.59 5.32
C PHE A 82 -4.18 -3.63 4.38
N THR A 83 -2.85 -3.76 4.30
CA THR A 83 -2.05 -2.73 3.63
C THR A 83 -0.93 -3.32 2.79
N ASP A 84 -0.42 -2.50 1.87
CA ASP A 84 0.90 -2.71 1.30
C ASP A 84 1.97 -2.44 2.38
N VAL A 85 3.21 -2.85 2.14
CA VAL A 85 4.30 -2.67 3.10
C VAL A 85 5.06 -1.35 2.91
N ASP A 86 4.99 -0.76 1.73
CA ASP A 86 5.71 0.46 1.35
C ASP A 86 5.06 1.72 1.93
N LEU A 87 5.07 1.78 3.25
CA LEU A 87 4.44 2.84 4.04
C LEU A 87 5.48 3.60 4.88
N VAL A 88 5.24 4.90 5.01
CA VAL A 88 5.78 5.70 6.11
C VAL A 88 4.67 5.87 7.15
N VAL A 89 4.93 5.41 8.37
CA VAL A 89 3.98 5.42 9.48
C VAL A 89 4.46 6.40 10.55
N LYS A 90 3.59 7.29 11.00
CA LYS A 90 3.84 8.21 12.11
C LYS A 90 2.89 7.93 13.28
N PRO A 91 3.18 8.39 14.49
CA PRO A 91 2.29 8.22 15.65
C PRO A 91 0.90 8.83 15.41
N GLY A 92 -0.12 8.23 16.04
CA GLY A 92 -1.49 8.74 16.02
C GLY A 92 -2.41 8.10 14.99
N VAL A 93 -1.97 7.02 14.34
CA VAL A 93 -2.78 6.28 13.34
C VAL A 93 -4.12 5.84 13.95
N TYR A 94 -4.12 5.27 15.15
CA TYR A 94 -5.35 4.83 15.79
C TYR A 94 -6.35 5.96 15.98
N SER A 95 -5.91 7.09 16.50
CA SER A 95 -6.77 8.27 16.71
C SER A 95 -7.37 8.77 15.41
N ALA A 96 -6.58 8.76 14.32
CA ALA A 96 -7.04 9.17 13.00
C ALA A 96 -8.03 8.18 12.38
N LEU A 97 -7.90 6.87 12.65
CA LEU A 97 -8.80 5.84 12.14
C LEU A 97 -10.09 5.71 12.93
N LYS A 98 -10.06 6.12 14.22
CA LYS A 98 -11.18 5.90 15.14
C LYS A 98 -12.49 6.50 14.60
N THR A 99 -12.46 7.68 14.02
CA THR A 99 -13.66 8.33 13.47
C THR A 99 -14.35 7.46 12.41
N TYR A 100 -13.59 6.82 11.52
CA TYR A 100 -14.15 5.95 10.48
C TYR A 100 -14.79 4.68 11.06
N MET A 101 -14.25 4.16 12.15
CA MET A 101 -14.83 3.01 12.86
C MET A 101 -16.07 3.41 13.67
N ASP A 102 -16.07 4.59 14.29
CA ASP A 102 -17.22 5.13 15.02
C ASP A 102 -18.38 5.45 14.06
N ASP A 103 -18.09 5.90 12.84
CA ASP A 103 -19.06 6.14 11.76
C ASP A 103 -19.52 4.84 11.07
N GLU A 104 -18.99 3.69 11.49
CA GLU A 104 -19.35 2.34 11.02
C GLU A 104 -19.20 2.10 9.52
N TYR A 105 -18.24 2.76 8.85
CA TYR A 105 -17.96 2.47 7.44
C TYR A 105 -17.57 1.01 7.24
N ASP A 106 -18.10 0.40 6.18
CA ASP A 106 -17.74 -0.96 5.79
C ASP A 106 -16.33 -1.01 5.18
N MET A 107 -15.96 0.00 4.40
CA MET A 107 -14.64 0.10 3.79
C MET A 107 -14.15 1.55 3.73
N VAL A 108 -12.86 1.75 4.04
CA VAL A 108 -12.19 3.05 3.87
C VAL A 108 -10.90 2.85 3.07
N PHE A 109 -10.71 3.67 2.03
CA PHE A 109 -9.64 3.56 1.06
C PHE A 109 -8.71 4.76 1.11
N LEU A 110 -7.45 4.59 0.72
CA LEU A 110 -6.64 5.75 0.33
C LEU A 110 -7.24 6.40 -0.92
N LYS A 111 -6.98 7.69 -1.06
CA LYS A 111 -7.34 8.45 -2.27
C LYS A 111 -6.09 8.74 -3.07
N GLU A 112 -6.10 8.34 -4.34
CA GLU A 112 -5.05 8.62 -5.31
C GLU A 112 -5.65 9.39 -6.49
N GLY A 113 -5.54 10.73 -6.47
CA GLY A 113 -6.22 11.60 -7.42
C GLY A 113 -7.74 11.40 -7.39
N SER A 114 -8.33 10.90 -8.47
CA SER A 114 -9.75 10.57 -8.57
C SER A 114 -10.08 9.09 -8.28
N HIS A 115 -9.08 8.26 -7.98
CA HIS A 115 -9.21 6.82 -7.82
C HIS A 115 -9.10 6.40 -6.35
N LEU A 116 -9.75 5.29 -6.03
CA LEU A 116 -9.53 4.56 -4.78
C LEU A 116 -8.22 3.80 -4.91
N ASN A 117 -7.32 4.00 -3.96
CA ASN A 117 -6.08 3.25 -3.84
C ASN A 117 -6.26 2.17 -2.77
N ILE A 118 -5.83 0.95 -3.06
CA ILE A 118 -5.99 -0.23 -2.20
C ILE A 118 -4.71 -0.59 -1.42
N GLY A 119 -3.76 0.33 -1.34
CA GLY A 119 -2.50 0.12 -0.60
C GLY A 119 -2.62 0.32 0.90
N PHE A 120 -3.70 0.96 1.37
CA PHE A 120 -4.02 1.09 2.79
C PHE A 120 -5.55 1.05 2.97
N LEU A 121 -6.05 0.01 3.63
CA LEU A 121 -7.46 -0.31 3.75
C LEU A 121 -7.85 -0.49 5.22
N LEU A 122 -8.92 0.18 5.65
CA LEU A 122 -9.66 -0.17 6.86
C LEU A 122 -10.94 -0.90 6.42
N LEU A 123 -11.13 -2.13 6.89
CA LEU A 123 -12.21 -3.00 6.43
C LEU A 123 -13.00 -3.53 7.63
N LYS A 124 -14.32 -3.39 7.58
CA LYS A 124 -15.23 -4.05 8.50
C LYS A 124 -15.30 -5.54 8.15
N ALA A 125 -15.15 -6.41 9.14
CA ALA A 125 -15.26 -7.83 8.95
C ALA A 125 -16.74 -8.23 8.78
N SER A 126 -17.18 -8.29 7.52
CA SER A 126 -18.58 -8.61 7.17
C SER A 126 -18.66 -9.38 5.84
N ASN A 127 -19.72 -10.16 5.68
CA ASN A 127 -19.95 -10.90 4.44
C ASN A 127 -20.09 -9.98 3.23
N ASN A 128 -20.68 -8.79 3.39
CA ASN A 128 -20.83 -7.83 2.30
C ASN A 128 -19.47 -7.33 1.79
N VAL A 129 -18.52 -7.08 2.69
CA VAL A 129 -17.14 -6.72 2.33
C VAL A 129 -16.43 -7.90 1.66
N ILE A 130 -16.59 -9.12 2.17
CA ILE A 130 -16.04 -10.33 1.55
C ILE A 130 -16.58 -10.52 0.13
N ASP A 131 -17.88 -10.35 -0.08
CA ASP A 131 -18.50 -10.53 -1.40
C ASP A 131 -17.99 -9.49 -2.42
N TYR A 132 -17.72 -8.25 -1.96
CA TYR A 132 -17.07 -7.24 -2.79
C TYR A 132 -15.67 -7.70 -3.24
N TRP A 133 -14.82 -8.18 -2.33
CA TRP A 133 -13.47 -8.63 -2.67
C TRP A 133 -13.47 -9.93 -3.50
N LYS A 134 -14.44 -10.84 -3.28
CA LYS A 134 -14.66 -12.01 -4.15
C LYS A 134 -15.02 -11.58 -5.58
N THR A 135 -15.82 -10.53 -5.74
CA THR A 135 -16.15 -9.97 -7.06
C THR A 135 -14.89 -9.50 -7.77
N ILE A 136 -14.01 -8.76 -7.09
CA ILE A 136 -12.73 -8.32 -7.66
C ILE A 136 -11.87 -9.52 -8.05
N ARG A 137 -11.77 -10.53 -7.18
CA ARG A 137 -11.01 -11.76 -7.44
C ARG A 137 -11.50 -12.47 -8.71
N ASN A 138 -12.81 -12.57 -8.90
CA ASN A 138 -13.42 -13.15 -10.10
C ASN A 138 -13.11 -12.31 -11.34
N MET A 139 -13.23 -10.99 -11.26
CA MET A 139 -12.88 -10.09 -12.37
C MET A 139 -11.40 -10.25 -12.79
N MET A 140 -10.51 -10.44 -11.82
CA MET A 140 -9.08 -10.69 -12.10
C MET A 140 -8.85 -12.02 -12.83
N VAL A 141 -9.68 -13.05 -12.59
CA VAL A 141 -9.61 -14.32 -13.33
C VAL A 141 -10.13 -14.15 -14.76
N GLU A 142 -11.21 -13.40 -14.94
CA GLU A 142 -11.89 -13.26 -16.23
C GLU A 142 -11.22 -12.28 -17.19
N LYS A 143 -10.56 -11.24 -16.65
CA LYS A 143 -10.03 -10.11 -17.41
C LYS A 143 -8.54 -9.91 -17.11
N GLU A 144 -7.81 -9.32 -18.07
CA GLU A 144 -6.46 -8.81 -17.81
C GLU A 144 -6.53 -7.46 -17.12
N GLY A 145 -5.72 -7.23 -16.08
CA GLY A 145 -5.67 -5.96 -15.39
C GLY A 145 -5.15 -6.05 -13.95
N HIS A 146 -5.16 -4.92 -13.26
CA HIS A 146 -4.68 -4.79 -11.89
C HIS A 146 -5.84 -4.80 -10.90
N ASP A 147 -5.62 -5.36 -9.72
CA ASP A 147 -6.54 -5.41 -8.59
C ASP A 147 -7.17 -4.04 -8.27
N GLN A 148 -6.38 -2.97 -8.23
CA GLN A 148 -6.88 -1.62 -7.98
C GLN A 148 -7.87 -1.12 -9.04
N ALA A 149 -7.66 -1.46 -10.32
CA ALA A 149 -8.57 -1.09 -11.39
C ALA A 149 -9.93 -1.77 -11.20
N TYR A 150 -9.93 -3.06 -10.86
CA TYR A 150 -11.16 -3.80 -10.58
C TYR A 150 -11.84 -3.37 -9.30
N ALA A 151 -11.09 -2.97 -8.26
CA ALA A 151 -11.67 -2.36 -7.07
C ALA A 151 -12.45 -1.07 -7.42
N ASN A 152 -11.88 -0.20 -8.27
CA ASN A 152 -12.55 1.01 -8.74
C ASN A 152 -13.74 0.73 -9.68
N GLU A 153 -13.76 -0.39 -10.39
CA GLU A 153 -14.92 -0.82 -11.19
C GLU A 153 -16.02 -1.39 -10.30
N ALA A 154 -15.68 -2.33 -9.43
CA ALA A 154 -16.62 -3.06 -8.58
C ALA A 154 -17.30 -2.18 -7.53
N ILE A 155 -16.67 -1.10 -7.07
CA ILE A 155 -17.21 -0.23 -6.03
C ILE A 155 -18.55 0.41 -6.44
N LYS A 156 -18.79 0.57 -7.74
CA LYS A 156 -20.06 1.12 -8.28
C LYS A 156 -21.27 0.24 -7.98
N GLY A 157 -21.06 -1.05 -7.75
CA GLY A 157 -22.10 -2.02 -7.39
C GLY A 157 -22.13 -2.37 -5.91
N PHE A 158 -21.23 -1.82 -5.08
CA PHE A 158 -21.21 -2.10 -3.66
C PHE A 158 -22.41 -1.49 -2.96
N THR A 159 -23.13 -2.28 -2.16
CA THR A 159 -24.35 -1.86 -1.47
C THR A 159 -24.14 -1.39 -0.02
N GLY A 160 -22.92 -1.53 0.49
CA GLY A 160 -22.54 -1.06 1.82
C GLY A 160 -22.06 0.39 1.82
N THR A 161 -21.50 0.79 2.96
CA THR A 161 -20.96 2.14 3.18
C THR A 161 -19.46 2.16 2.92
N TYR A 162 -18.98 3.11 2.11
CA TYR A 162 -17.55 3.32 1.92
C TYR A 162 -17.21 4.81 1.84
N THR A 163 -15.94 5.11 2.13
CA THR A 163 -15.40 6.46 1.97
C THR A 163 -13.89 6.40 1.68
N THR A 164 -13.28 7.55 1.53
CA THR A 164 -11.82 7.69 1.48
C THR A 164 -11.31 8.33 2.74
N PHE A 165 -10.09 7.99 3.14
CA PHE A 165 -9.39 8.70 4.22
C PHE A 165 -9.18 10.17 3.87
N ASP A 166 -9.08 10.99 4.91
CA ASP A 166 -8.66 12.39 4.78
C ASP A 166 -7.23 12.45 4.18
N ASN A 167 -7.10 13.08 3.02
CA ASN A 167 -5.84 13.19 2.29
C ASN A 167 -4.74 13.96 3.01
N GLN A 168 -5.08 14.76 4.03
CA GLN A 168 -4.08 15.45 4.84
C GLN A 168 -3.38 14.50 5.80
N LEU A 169 -4.10 13.50 6.31
CA LEU A 169 -3.59 12.53 7.27
C LEU A 169 -3.12 11.23 6.61
N PHE A 170 -3.80 10.81 5.52
CA PHE A 170 -3.51 9.57 4.81
C PHE A 170 -3.27 9.89 3.33
N THR A 171 -2.04 9.77 2.88
CA THR A 171 -1.64 10.29 1.59
C THR A 171 -0.79 9.31 0.78
N CYS A 172 -0.58 9.64 -0.50
CA CYS A 172 0.35 8.95 -1.39
C CYS A 172 1.51 9.88 -1.76
N SER A 173 2.71 9.35 -1.90
CA SER A 173 3.93 10.15 -2.18
C SER A 173 3.92 10.89 -3.52
N ASN A 174 3.05 10.49 -4.45
CA ASN A 174 2.88 11.15 -5.75
C ASN A 174 1.91 12.35 -5.72
N THR A 175 1.27 12.62 -4.58
CA THR A 175 0.43 13.81 -4.41
C THR A 175 1.30 14.96 -3.88
N TRP A 176 1.53 15.97 -4.72
CA TRP A 176 2.42 17.11 -4.45
C TRP A 176 2.01 17.96 -3.25
N ASP A 177 0.83 17.77 -2.71
CA ASP A 177 0.31 18.44 -1.52
C ASP A 177 0.72 17.80 -0.20
N CYS A 178 1.65 16.84 -0.21
CA CYS A 178 2.25 16.26 1.00
C CYS A 178 3.09 17.28 1.79
N LYS A 179 2.51 18.42 2.10
CA LYS A 179 3.22 19.48 2.84
C LYS A 179 3.09 19.36 4.34
N THR A 180 2.32 18.44 4.85
CA THR A 180 1.86 18.51 6.22
C THR A 180 1.98 17.21 6.98
N GLU A 181 1.55 17.23 8.19
CA GLU A 181 1.65 16.23 9.23
C GLU A 181 0.76 15.01 8.94
N PHE A 182 1.09 14.23 7.92
CA PHE A 182 0.42 12.95 7.67
C PHE A 182 0.73 11.93 8.79
N VAL A 183 -0.16 10.98 8.98
CA VAL A 183 0.07 9.81 9.86
C VAL A 183 0.44 8.57 9.04
N ILE A 184 -0.10 8.46 7.82
CA ILE A 184 0.23 7.39 6.86
C ILE A 184 0.56 8.02 5.51
N MET A 185 1.67 7.59 4.92
CA MET A 185 1.96 7.85 3.52
C MET A 185 2.31 6.53 2.82
N GLN A 186 1.56 6.19 1.79
CA GLN A 186 1.96 5.13 0.87
C GLN A 186 3.00 5.66 -0.10
N VAL A 187 4.12 4.96 -0.17
CA VAL A 187 5.24 5.36 -1.02
C VAL A 187 5.08 4.74 -2.40
N LEU A 188 4.59 5.53 -3.34
CA LEU A 188 4.43 5.14 -4.73
C LEU A 188 5.70 5.41 -5.54
N CYS A 189 5.80 4.75 -6.70
CA CYS A 189 6.79 5.03 -7.72
C CYS A 189 6.10 5.58 -8.96
N SER A 190 6.66 6.61 -9.56
CA SER A 190 5.97 7.39 -10.59
C SER A 190 6.45 7.17 -12.01
N CYS A 191 7.52 6.36 -12.30
CA CYS A 191 7.70 6.05 -13.72
C CYS A 191 9.01 6.33 -14.44
N LEU A 192 10.12 6.33 -13.79
CA LEU A 192 11.40 6.36 -14.53
C LEU A 192 11.80 5.02 -15.15
N GLY A 193 10.99 3.97 -14.93
CA GLY A 193 11.28 2.60 -15.33
C GLY A 193 11.27 1.63 -14.15
N LYS A 194 10.96 0.36 -14.41
CA LYS A 194 10.81 -0.66 -13.34
C LYS A 194 12.07 -0.83 -12.49
N GLU A 195 13.24 -0.65 -13.07
CA GLU A 195 14.55 -0.71 -12.41
C GLU A 195 14.73 0.37 -11.34
N PHE A 196 14.06 1.50 -11.46
CA PHE A 196 14.12 2.60 -10.51
C PHE A 196 13.05 2.55 -9.42
N ASN A 197 12.04 1.69 -9.53
CA ASN A 197 10.90 1.69 -8.61
C ASN A 197 11.31 1.64 -7.15
N MET A 198 12.22 0.75 -6.77
CA MET A 198 12.69 0.64 -5.39
C MET A 198 13.53 1.85 -4.97
N ALA A 199 14.41 2.32 -5.85
CA ALA A 199 15.26 3.48 -5.60
C ALA A 199 14.42 4.75 -5.37
N GLU A 200 13.39 4.97 -6.18
CA GLU A 200 12.45 6.08 -6.02
C GLU A 200 11.68 5.98 -4.70
N LYS A 201 11.17 4.80 -4.36
CA LYS A 201 10.49 4.58 -3.08
C LYS A 201 11.40 4.86 -1.89
N ILE A 202 12.65 4.41 -1.91
CA ILE A 202 13.63 4.69 -0.85
C ILE A 202 13.90 6.21 -0.77
N PHE A 203 14.08 6.87 -1.91
CA PHE A 203 14.28 8.31 -1.96
C PHE A 203 13.09 9.08 -1.36
N ASN A 204 11.87 8.76 -1.77
CA ASN A 204 10.65 9.38 -1.25
C ASN A 204 10.51 9.16 0.26
N THR A 205 10.82 7.96 0.75
CA THR A 205 10.82 7.65 2.18
C THR A 205 11.81 8.51 2.95
N ALA A 206 13.02 8.70 2.40
CA ALA A 206 14.10 9.49 3.03
C ALA A 206 13.77 10.98 3.18
N GLN A 207 12.75 11.48 2.48
CA GLN A 207 12.27 12.86 2.68
C GLN A 207 11.50 13.03 3.99
N HIS A 208 11.08 11.95 4.64
CA HIS A 208 10.15 11.98 5.77
C HIS A 208 10.67 11.31 7.04
N ILE A 209 11.61 10.38 6.92
CA ILE A 209 12.24 9.68 8.04
C ILE A 209 13.75 9.50 7.79
N ASP A 210 14.51 9.27 8.87
CA ASP A 210 15.91 8.82 8.74
C ASP A 210 15.92 7.35 8.27
N VAL A 211 16.36 7.13 7.05
CA VAL A 211 16.44 5.79 6.43
C VAL A 211 17.78 5.09 6.68
N GLN A 212 18.78 5.76 7.23
CA GLN A 212 20.13 5.20 7.39
C GLN A 212 20.15 3.88 8.19
N PRO A 213 19.39 3.71 9.29
CA PRO A 213 19.33 2.45 10.02
C PRO A 213 18.82 1.26 9.17
N TYR A 214 18.04 1.54 8.14
CA TYR A 214 17.37 0.53 7.30
C TYR A 214 18.11 0.21 6.00
N MET A 215 19.10 1.03 5.61
CA MET A 215 19.86 0.82 4.37
C MET A 215 20.57 -0.54 4.31
N GLN A 216 20.88 -1.14 5.44
CA GLN A 216 21.44 -2.50 5.53
C GLN A 216 20.48 -3.59 4.97
N TYR A 217 19.20 -3.31 4.84
CA TYR A 217 18.18 -4.21 4.30
C TYR A 217 17.89 -3.97 2.81
N VAL A 218 18.53 -2.97 2.21
CA VAL A 218 18.45 -2.71 0.77
C VAL A 218 19.41 -3.66 0.05
N LYS A 219 18.93 -4.33 -0.98
CA LYS A 219 19.79 -5.20 -1.79
C LYS A 219 20.90 -4.39 -2.47
N GLU A 220 22.09 -4.95 -2.53
CA GLU A 220 23.27 -4.30 -3.09
C GLU A 220 23.08 -3.85 -4.55
N ASP A 221 22.34 -4.63 -5.34
CA ASP A 221 22.04 -4.31 -6.74
C ASP A 221 21.08 -3.11 -6.93
N ILE A 222 20.37 -2.68 -5.87
CA ILE A 222 19.51 -1.48 -5.89
C ILE A 222 20.32 -0.20 -5.60
N ILE A 223 21.42 -0.28 -4.87
CA ILE A 223 22.18 0.89 -4.43
C ILE A 223 22.64 1.78 -5.61
N PRO A 224 23.17 1.25 -6.73
CA PRO A 224 23.54 2.08 -7.87
C PRO A 224 22.36 2.87 -8.46
N TYR A 225 21.14 2.31 -8.43
CA TYR A 225 19.95 2.98 -8.92
C TYR A 225 19.50 4.13 -8.01
N ILE A 226 19.76 4.06 -6.69
CA ILE A 226 19.48 5.17 -5.76
C ILE A 226 20.34 6.38 -6.13
N TYR A 227 21.64 6.19 -6.35
CA TYR A 227 22.54 7.27 -6.76
C TYR A 227 22.14 7.83 -8.14
N ARG A 228 21.85 6.94 -9.08
CA ARG A 228 21.44 7.34 -10.44
C ARG A 228 20.13 8.12 -10.43
N PHE A 229 19.17 7.73 -9.60
CA PHE A 229 17.91 8.45 -9.42
C PHE A 229 18.16 9.88 -8.89
N GLN A 230 19.01 10.03 -7.90
CA GLN A 230 19.40 11.33 -7.34
C GLN A 230 20.08 12.24 -8.39
N GLU A 231 20.96 11.66 -9.22
CA GLU A 231 21.60 12.40 -10.33
C GLU A 231 20.55 12.90 -11.35
N LEU A 232 19.62 12.05 -11.75
CA LEU A 232 18.57 12.41 -12.71
C LEU A 232 17.67 13.52 -12.18
N LEU A 233 17.32 13.48 -10.90
CA LEU A 233 16.57 14.55 -10.26
C LEU A 233 17.36 15.86 -10.24
N ALA A 234 18.64 15.82 -9.90
CA ALA A 234 19.49 17.02 -9.89
C ALA A 234 19.61 17.64 -11.29
N GLN A 235 19.73 16.82 -12.33
CA GLN A 235 19.74 17.28 -13.72
C GLN A 235 18.41 17.94 -14.12
N SER A 236 17.28 17.31 -13.83
CA SER A 236 15.96 17.86 -14.11
C SER A 236 15.71 19.19 -13.40
N TYR A 237 16.16 19.34 -12.15
CA TYR A 237 16.09 20.62 -11.43
C TYR A 237 16.92 21.74 -12.08
N GLN A 238 18.07 21.41 -12.66
CA GLN A 238 18.91 22.38 -13.35
C GLN A 238 18.30 22.82 -14.69
N GLU A 239 17.74 21.89 -15.44
CA GLU A 239 17.04 22.17 -16.70
C GLU A 239 15.85 23.11 -16.48
N MET A 240 14.99 22.82 -15.49
CA MET A 240 13.85 23.69 -15.15
C MET A 240 14.26 25.12 -14.75
N LYS A 241 15.39 25.26 -14.06
CA LYS A 241 15.91 26.59 -13.71
C LYS A 241 16.40 27.34 -14.93
N THR A 242 16.97 26.67 -15.90
CA THR A 242 17.48 27.28 -17.13
C THR A 242 16.34 27.76 -18.02
N ASP A 243 15.27 26.96 -18.12
CA ASP A 243 14.09 27.31 -18.92
C ASP A 243 13.26 28.46 -18.29
N ALA A 244 13.30 28.59 -16.96
CA ALA A 244 12.61 29.68 -16.26
C ALA A 244 13.32 31.05 -16.35
N VAL A 245 14.56 31.07 -16.85
CA VAL A 245 15.38 32.29 -17.02
C VAL A 245 15.40 32.80 -18.48
N ASN A 246 14.96 31.99 -19.42
CA ASN A 246 14.79 32.33 -20.84
C ASN A 246 13.33 32.65 -21.14
#